data_c4f882f640dda023c565a95a195fff38
#
_entry.id   c4f882f640dda023c565a95a195fff38
#
_cell.length_a   1.000
_cell.length_b   1.000
_cell.length_c   1.000
_cell.angle_alpha   90.00
_cell.angle_beta   90.00
_cell.angle_gamma   90.00
#
_symmetry.space_group_name_H-M   'P 1'
#
loop_
_entity.id
_entity.type
_entity.pdbx_description
1 polymer ?
#
loop_
_entity_poly.entity_id
_entity_poly.type
_entity_poly.pdbx_seq_one_letter_code
_entity_poly.pdbx_strand_id
1 'polypeptide(L)'
;SVINSDLLKILRIFGLKLNSVSCLKNTDIYKPEWIRADNYRIGDYIKLNYDRTVLDPNLNVFDVIKNHLPCEGYLLEDSGKITKRTYEGKERSINNITNFNIYSEKFFRLLGYYLAEGHYYDKVKGSENVGFTFNINESEYIRDVKEILESFGAAVSIVENTSDNSTKITTSSKVISSALFLLCGKHSGSKILSKEIYLAPLQYQKQLLSGVIRGDGSTVISGF
;
A
#
# COMPACT_ATOMS: atom_id res chain seq x y z
N SER A 1 -2.36 -32.72 -5.47
CA SER A 1 -2.51 -31.27 -5.40
C SER A 1 -3.23 -30.79 -6.65
N VAL A 2 -4.47 -30.36 -6.47
CA VAL A 2 -5.32 -29.83 -7.55
C VAL A 2 -4.83 -28.42 -7.83
N ILE A 3 -4.33 -28.17 -9.03
CA ILE A 3 -4.05 -26.80 -9.50
C ILE A 3 -5.40 -26.09 -9.55
N ASN A 4 -5.52 -25.00 -8.81
CA ASN A 4 -6.75 -24.21 -8.78
C ASN A 4 -7.08 -23.71 -10.21
N SER A 5 -8.32 -23.89 -10.64
CA SER A 5 -8.83 -23.48 -11.95
C SER A 5 -8.58 -21.99 -12.25
N ASP A 6 -8.48 -21.17 -11.22
CA ASP A 6 -8.26 -19.72 -11.34
C ASP A 6 -6.80 -19.38 -11.69
N LEU A 7 -5.83 -20.17 -11.18
CA LEU A 7 -4.43 -20.03 -11.58
C LEU A 7 -4.24 -20.35 -13.06
N LEU A 8 -4.95 -21.40 -13.57
CA LEU A 8 -4.94 -21.75 -14.99
C LEU A 8 -5.58 -20.66 -15.87
N LYS A 9 -6.59 -19.96 -15.38
CA LYS A 9 -7.17 -18.80 -16.10
C LYS A 9 -6.19 -17.63 -16.16
N ILE A 10 -5.52 -17.32 -15.06
CA ILE A 10 -4.50 -16.24 -15.00
C ILE A 10 -3.35 -16.56 -15.98
N LEU A 11 -2.84 -17.78 -15.98
CA LEU A 11 -1.74 -18.16 -16.88
C LEU A 11 -2.16 -18.13 -18.35
N ARG A 12 -3.43 -18.44 -18.66
CA ARG A 12 -3.98 -18.30 -20.02
C ARG A 12 -4.08 -16.84 -20.47
N ILE A 13 -4.40 -15.92 -19.59
CA ILE A 13 -4.45 -14.47 -19.88
C ILE A 13 -3.07 -13.97 -20.31
N PHE A 14 -1.99 -14.53 -19.72
CA PHE A 14 -0.61 -14.18 -20.10
C PHE A 14 -0.05 -15.02 -21.27
N GLY A 15 -0.89 -15.79 -21.97
CA GLY A 15 -0.46 -16.59 -23.12
C GLY A 15 0.44 -17.77 -22.79
N LEU A 16 0.59 -18.11 -21.52
CA LEU A 16 1.44 -19.20 -21.05
C LEU A 16 0.71 -20.53 -21.21
N LYS A 17 1.15 -21.36 -22.15
CA LYS A 17 0.68 -22.75 -22.31
C LYS A 17 1.49 -23.64 -21.37
N LEU A 18 0.86 -24.11 -20.29
CA LEU A 18 1.43 -25.18 -19.48
C LEU A 18 1.15 -26.52 -20.16
N ASN A 19 2.15 -27.08 -20.85
CA ASN A 19 2.03 -28.37 -21.50
C ASN A 19 2.13 -29.57 -20.55
N SER A 20 2.72 -29.39 -19.35
CA SER A 20 2.69 -30.35 -18.26
C SER A 20 3.13 -29.67 -16.96
N VAL A 21 2.46 -29.92 -15.85
CA VAL A 21 2.95 -29.59 -14.52
C VAL A 21 3.50 -30.88 -13.92
N SER A 22 4.80 -31.09 -14.06
CA SER A 22 5.48 -32.10 -13.27
C SER A 22 5.61 -31.54 -11.85
N CYS A 23 4.92 -32.14 -10.90
CA CYS A 23 5.08 -31.79 -9.48
C CYS A 23 6.47 -32.23 -9.06
N LEU A 24 7.39 -31.27 -8.90
CA LEU A 24 8.71 -31.53 -8.34
C LEU A 24 8.52 -31.99 -6.89
N LYS A 25 8.70 -33.28 -6.64
CA LYS A 25 8.56 -33.89 -5.30
C LYS A 25 9.71 -33.54 -4.36
N ASN A 26 10.74 -32.88 -4.83
CA ASN A 26 11.96 -32.58 -4.05
C ASN A 26 12.37 -31.12 -4.28
N THR A 27 11.87 -30.22 -3.44
CA THR A 27 12.16 -28.78 -3.48
C THR A 27 13.58 -28.44 -2.99
N ASP A 28 14.28 -29.39 -2.37
CA ASP A 28 15.59 -29.14 -1.76
C ASP A 28 16.74 -29.10 -2.77
N ILE A 29 16.47 -29.54 -4.00
CA ILE A 29 17.49 -29.59 -5.08
C ILE A 29 17.67 -28.24 -5.77
N TYR A 30 16.66 -27.39 -5.75
CA TYR A 30 16.67 -26.12 -6.48
C TYR A 30 16.77 -24.94 -5.50
N LYS A 31 17.92 -24.29 -5.46
CA LYS A 31 18.06 -22.99 -4.78
C LYS A 31 17.56 -21.90 -5.73
N PRO A 32 16.52 -21.14 -5.34
CA PRO A 32 16.05 -20.04 -6.18
C PRO A 32 17.09 -18.92 -6.18
N GLU A 33 17.39 -18.38 -7.37
CA GLU A 33 18.28 -17.25 -7.56
C GLU A 33 17.51 -16.09 -8.18
N TRP A 34 17.92 -14.86 -7.84
CA TRP A 34 17.42 -13.67 -8.51
C TRP A 34 18.12 -13.51 -9.84
N ILE A 35 17.37 -13.57 -10.94
CA ILE A 35 17.90 -13.31 -12.27
C ILE A 35 17.16 -12.13 -12.90
N ARG A 36 17.86 -11.43 -13.80
CA ARG A 36 17.26 -10.34 -14.57
C ARG A 36 16.24 -10.92 -15.54
N ALA A 37 15.17 -10.15 -15.81
CA ALA A 37 14.10 -10.59 -16.68
C ALA A 37 14.55 -10.93 -18.11
N ASP A 38 15.59 -10.24 -18.59
CA ASP A 38 16.20 -10.47 -19.90
C ASP A 38 17.04 -11.77 -19.99
N ASN A 39 17.33 -12.39 -18.86
CA ASN A 39 18.08 -13.65 -18.76
C ASN A 39 17.19 -14.90 -18.66
N TYR A 40 15.86 -14.72 -18.57
CA TYR A 40 14.92 -15.84 -18.55
C TYR A 40 14.94 -16.62 -19.86
N ARG A 41 14.96 -17.96 -19.75
CA ARG A 41 14.95 -18.88 -20.89
C ARG A 41 13.74 -19.80 -20.82
N ILE A 42 13.32 -20.29 -21.96
CA ILE A 42 12.28 -21.34 -22.03
C ILE A 42 12.79 -22.57 -21.28
N GLY A 43 12.06 -22.99 -20.26
CA GLY A 43 12.43 -24.11 -19.38
C GLY A 43 12.82 -23.69 -17.96
N ASP A 44 13.02 -22.40 -17.70
CA ASP A 44 13.26 -21.89 -16.35
C ASP A 44 11.98 -21.98 -15.50
N TYR A 45 12.16 -22.22 -14.22
CA TYR A 45 11.06 -22.31 -13.25
C TYR A 45 11.03 -21.06 -12.40
N ILE A 46 9.86 -20.44 -12.30
CA ILE A 46 9.62 -19.31 -11.40
C ILE A 46 9.13 -19.85 -10.05
N LYS A 47 9.85 -19.52 -8.98
CA LYS A 47 9.38 -19.81 -7.64
C LYS A 47 8.24 -18.89 -7.30
N LEU A 48 7.03 -19.43 -7.20
CA LEU A 48 5.88 -18.73 -6.66
C LEU A 48 5.80 -18.98 -5.15
N ASN A 49 5.98 -17.94 -4.36
CA ASN A 49 5.68 -18.00 -2.93
C ASN A 49 4.17 -17.92 -2.77
N TYR A 50 3.54 -19.07 -2.56
CA TYR A 50 2.11 -19.16 -2.33
C TYR A 50 1.86 -19.44 -0.85
N ASP A 51 1.65 -18.37 -0.07
CA ASP A 51 1.18 -18.49 1.30
C ASP A 51 -0.36 -18.49 1.30
N ARG A 52 -0.98 -19.53 1.84
CA ARG A 52 -2.44 -19.65 1.96
C ARG A 52 -2.97 -19.07 3.27
N THR A 53 -2.08 -18.60 4.12
CA THR A 53 -2.48 -17.96 5.37
C THR A 53 -3.15 -16.63 5.04
N VAL A 54 -4.41 -16.50 5.44
CA VAL A 54 -5.14 -15.23 5.37
C VAL A 54 -5.31 -14.76 6.80
N LEU A 55 -4.89 -13.53 7.07
CA LEU A 55 -5.06 -12.92 8.39
C LEU A 55 -6.52 -12.52 8.60
N ASP A 56 -6.96 -12.57 9.85
CA ASP A 56 -8.23 -12.00 10.25
C ASP A 56 -8.24 -10.49 9.92
N PRO A 57 -9.20 -10.01 9.10
CA PRO A 57 -9.24 -8.62 8.68
C PRO A 57 -9.81 -7.69 9.78
N ASN A 58 -9.25 -7.76 10.98
CA ASN A 58 -9.64 -6.93 12.12
C ASN A 58 -8.42 -6.28 12.78
N LEU A 59 -7.87 -5.27 12.12
CA LEU A 59 -6.76 -4.49 12.65
C LEU A 59 -7.05 -3.00 12.47
N ASN A 60 -7.08 -2.27 13.57
CA ASN A 60 -7.32 -0.84 13.56
C ASN A 60 -6.03 -0.05 13.40
N VAL A 61 -6.14 1.13 12.80
CA VAL A 61 -4.98 2.02 12.56
C VAL A 61 -4.29 2.40 13.87
N PHE A 62 -5.03 2.59 14.95
CA PHE A 62 -4.45 2.89 16.27
C PHE A 62 -3.56 1.74 16.76
N ASP A 63 -3.95 0.49 16.55
CA ASP A 63 -3.15 -0.68 16.92
C ASP A 63 -1.86 -0.78 16.10
N VAL A 64 -1.90 -0.38 14.84
CA VAL A 64 -0.71 -0.32 13.99
C VAL A 64 0.30 0.71 14.51
N ILE A 65 -0.18 1.90 14.92
CA ILE A 65 0.70 3.03 15.22
C ILE A 65 1.13 3.13 16.69
N LYS A 66 0.37 2.53 17.64
CA LYS A 66 0.59 2.71 19.09
C LYS A 66 2.00 2.37 19.58
N ASN A 67 2.65 1.41 18.95
CA ASN A 67 3.99 0.98 19.33
C ASN A 67 5.11 1.84 18.70
N HIS A 68 4.76 2.74 17.79
CA HIS A 68 5.72 3.53 17.00
C HIS A 68 5.58 5.02 17.19
N LEU A 69 4.38 5.46 17.57
CA LEU A 69 4.24 6.83 18.06
C LEU A 69 4.84 6.87 19.46
N PRO A 70 5.66 7.89 19.79
CA PRO A 70 6.14 8.04 21.15
C PRO A 70 4.94 7.93 22.07
N CYS A 71 4.97 6.93 22.96
CA CYS A 71 3.84 6.52 23.82
C CYS A 71 3.26 7.65 24.69
N GLU A 72 3.98 8.74 24.77
CA GLU A 72 3.63 9.92 25.54
C GLU A 72 2.72 10.84 24.73
N GLY A 73 1.46 10.44 24.61
CA GLY A 73 0.50 11.46 24.23
C GLY A 73 -0.58 11.11 23.22
N TYR A 74 -0.60 9.94 22.61
CA TYR A 74 -1.74 9.55 21.80
C TYR A 74 -2.72 8.71 22.60
N LEU A 75 -3.99 9.11 22.57
CA LEU A 75 -5.07 8.45 23.28
C LEU A 75 -6.16 8.08 22.27
N LEU A 76 -6.76 6.93 22.48
CA LEU A 76 -8.00 6.57 21.82
C LEU A 76 -9.15 6.86 22.76
N GLU A 77 -10.03 7.77 22.36
CA GLU A 77 -11.25 8.09 23.08
C GLU A 77 -12.32 7.01 22.86
N ASP A 78 -13.28 6.91 23.77
CA ASP A 78 -14.45 6.02 23.62
C ASP A 78 -15.27 6.35 22.35
N SER A 79 -15.19 7.58 21.87
CA SER A 79 -15.76 8.02 20.59
C SER A 79 -15.06 7.43 19.35
N GLY A 80 -13.94 6.73 19.54
CA GLY A 80 -13.08 6.26 18.47
C GLY A 80 -12.15 7.33 17.88
N LYS A 81 -12.12 8.55 18.44
CA LYS A 81 -11.17 9.58 18.04
C LYS A 81 -9.79 9.31 18.58
N ILE A 82 -8.76 9.63 17.77
CA ILE A 82 -7.37 9.63 18.20
C ILE A 82 -7.01 11.06 18.58
N THR A 83 -6.66 11.27 19.84
CA THR A 83 -6.25 12.57 20.38
C THR A 83 -4.79 12.54 20.83
N LYS A 84 -4.21 13.71 21.02
CA LYS A 84 -2.85 13.87 21.54
C LYS A 84 -2.89 14.71 22.82
N ARG A 85 -2.31 14.20 23.91
CA ARG A 85 -1.99 15.04 25.07
C ARG A 85 -0.85 15.99 24.74
N THR A 86 -1.05 17.27 25.04
CA THR A 86 0.05 18.23 25.00
C THR A 86 0.88 18.16 26.28
N TYR A 87 2.08 18.73 26.25
CA TYR A 87 3.00 18.78 27.39
C TYR A 87 2.36 19.46 28.64
N GLU A 88 1.36 20.33 28.43
CA GLU A 88 0.60 21.01 29.48
C GLU A 88 -0.60 20.20 29.99
N GLY A 89 -0.74 18.94 29.60
CA GLY A 89 -1.88 18.09 29.98
C GLY A 89 -3.20 18.40 29.27
N LYS A 90 -3.20 19.37 28.34
CA LYS A 90 -4.38 19.70 27.54
C LYS A 90 -4.50 18.71 26.39
N GLU A 91 -5.70 18.19 26.19
CA GLU A 91 -5.99 17.36 25.03
C GLU A 91 -6.12 18.24 23.77
N ARG A 92 -5.39 17.91 22.73
CA ARG A 92 -5.58 18.49 21.40
C ARG A 92 -6.10 17.42 20.47
N SER A 93 -7.25 17.68 19.88
CA SER A 93 -7.74 16.88 18.76
C SER A 93 -6.70 16.90 17.63
N ILE A 94 -6.30 15.71 17.17
CA ILE A 94 -5.46 15.59 15.99
C ILE A 94 -6.38 15.39 14.79
N ASN A 95 -6.66 16.49 14.07
CA ASN A 95 -7.28 16.45 12.75
C ASN A 95 -8.47 15.48 12.62
N ASN A 96 -9.38 15.42 13.58
CA ASN A 96 -10.61 14.61 13.52
C ASN A 96 -10.45 13.16 13.02
N ILE A 97 -9.24 12.58 13.12
CA ILE A 97 -9.01 11.21 12.68
C ILE A 97 -9.64 10.26 13.66
N THR A 98 -10.55 9.46 13.17
CA THR A 98 -11.15 8.35 13.90
C THR A 98 -10.32 7.10 13.73
N ASN A 99 -10.35 6.22 14.72
CA ASN A 99 -9.78 4.89 14.61
C ASN A 99 -10.58 4.09 13.57
N PHE A 100 -9.94 3.67 12.50
CA PHE A 100 -10.57 2.90 11.43
C PHE A 100 -9.88 1.55 11.26
N ASN A 101 -10.62 0.57 10.74
CA ASN A 101 -10.05 -0.70 10.35
C ASN A 101 -9.22 -0.50 9.08
N ILE A 102 -7.94 -0.91 9.11
CA ILE A 102 -7.05 -0.80 7.95
C ILE A 102 -7.50 -1.71 6.80
N TYR A 103 -8.22 -2.79 7.08
CA TYR A 103 -8.80 -3.66 6.06
C TYR A 103 -10.05 -3.02 5.46
N SER A 104 -9.82 -1.99 4.66
CA SER A 104 -10.83 -1.32 3.84
C SER A 104 -10.33 -1.14 2.42
N GLU A 105 -11.25 -1.16 1.46
CA GLU A 105 -10.91 -0.99 0.05
C GLU A 105 -10.19 0.34 -0.21
N LYS A 106 -10.66 1.40 0.43
CA LYS A 106 -10.08 2.75 0.33
C LYS A 106 -8.64 2.77 0.85
N PHE A 107 -8.40 2.21 2.04
CA PHE A 107 -7.07 2.25 2.64
C PHE A 107 -6.07 1.40 1.84
N PHE A 108 -6.47 0.22 1.37
CA PHE A 108 -5.60 -0.61 0.52
C PHE A 108 -5.31 0.05 -0.83
N ARG A 109 -6.26 0.75 -1.42
CA ARG A 109 -6.00 1.54 -2.62
C ARG A 109 -5.04 2.70 -2.35
N LEU A 110 -5.18 3.38 -1.21
CA LEU A 110 -4.23 4.40 -0.77
C LEU A 110 -2.81 3.84 -0.57
N LEU A 111 -2.68 2.65 0.02
CA LEU A 111 -1.39 1.94 0.12
C LEU A 111 -0.79 1.70 -1.26
N GLY A 112 -1.60 1.31 -2.24
CA GLY A 112 -1.17 1.14 -3.63
C GLY A 112 -0.63 2.43 -4.24
N TYR A 113 -1.34 3.52 -4.12
CA TYR A 113 -0.86 4.84 -4.55
C TYR A 113 0.42 5.26 -3.80
N TYR A 114 0.51 4.94 -2.51
CA TYR A 114 1.72 5.25 -1.74
C TYR A 114 2.94 4.45 -2.21
N LEU A 115 2.77 3.21 -2.60
CA LEU A 115 3.85 2.40 -3.16
C LEU A 115 4.37 2.96 -4.48
N ALA A 116 3.48 3.42 -5.36
CA ALA A 116 3.80 4.00 -6.66
C ALA A 116 4.30 5.44 -6.52
N GLU A 117 3.43 6.36 -6.15
CA GLU A 117 3.63 7.81 -6.20
C GLU A 117 3.93 8.44 -4.84
N GLY A 118 3.84 7.66 -3.76
CA GLY A 118 3.96 8.17 -2.41
C GLY A 118 5.40 8.46 -2.01
N HIS A 119 5.56 9.52 -1.23
CA HIS A 119 6.84 9.85 -0.59
C HIS A 119 6.60 10.36 0.82
N TYR A 120 7.55 10.05 1.68
CA TYR A 120 7.52 10.41 3.09
C TYR A 120 8.53 11.53 3.34
N TYR A 121 8.09 12.61 3.96
CA TYR A 121 8.95 13.72 4.30
C TYR A 121 9.41 13.62 5.75
N ASP A 122 10.72 13.41 5.93
CA ASP A 122 11.40 13.58 7.21
C ASP A 122 11.75 15.03 7.39
N LYS A 123 10.97 15.76 8.15
CA LYS A 123 11.41 17.10 8.56
C LYS A 123 12.22 17.01 9.84
N VAL A 124 13.40 17.60 9.82
CA VAL A 124 14.33 17.74 10.95
C VAL A 124 13.68 18.35 12.22
N LYS A 125 12.45 18.85 12.15
CA LYS A 125 11.70 19.50 13.23
C LYS A 125 10.33 18.86 13.51
N GLY A 126 10.19 17.55 13.39
CA GLY A 126 9.08 16.81 14.02
C GLY A 126 7.72 16.85 13.31
N SER A 127 7.60 17.35 12.09
CA SER A 127 6.39 17.17 11.28
C SER A 127 6.61 16.11 10.21
N GLU A 128 6.06 14.95 10.45
CA GLU A 128 6.02 13.85 9.50
C GLU A 128 4.85 14.08 8.54
N ASN A 129 5.15 14.22 7.27
CA ASN A 129 4.15 14.41 6.23
C ASN A 129 4.30 13.32 5.18
N VAL A 130 3.20 12.94 4.59
CA VAL A 130 3.19 12.10 3.39
C VAL A 130 2.66 12.89 2.21
N GLY A 131 3.24 12.66 1.06
CA GLY A 131 2.82 13.28 -0.19
C GLY A 131 2.68 12.25 -1.31
N PHE A 132 1.92 12.63 -2.32
CA PHE A 132 1.72 11.90 -3.56
C PHE A 132 1.90 12.89 -4.70
N THR A 133 2.57 12.48 -5.78
CA THR A 133 2.80 13.36 -6.92
C THR A 133 2.30 12.69 -8.19
N PHE A 134 1.38 13.34 -8.87
CA PHE A 134 0.76 12.87 -10.10
C PHE A 134 0.99 13.86 -11.24
N ASN A 135 0.82 13.42 -12.48
CA ASN A 135 0.72 14.33 -13.59
C ASN A 135 -0.56 15.17 -13.45
N ILE A 136 -0.52 16.44 -13.84
CA ILE A 136 -1.66 17.36 -13.74
C ILE A 136 -2.90 16.86 -14.50
N ASN A 137 -2.70 16.04 -15.54
CA ASN A 137 -3.78 15.44 -16.33
C ASN A 137 -4.44 14.22 -15.65
N GLU A 138 -3.86 13.69 -14.57
CA GLU A 138 -4.38 12.53 -13.85
C GLU A 138 -5.40 12.94 -12.77
N SER A 139 -6.32 13.82 -13.15
CA SER A 139 -7.31 14.43 -12.26
C SER A 139 -8.18 13.41 -11.51
N GLU A 140 -8.44 12.25 -12.13
CA GLU A 140 -9.20 11.18 -11.49
C GLU A 140 -8.44 10.60 -10.29
N TYR A 141 -7.14 10.33 -10.42
CA TYR A 141 -6.32 9.76 -9.36
C TYR A 141 -6.04 10.78 -8.24
N ILE A 142 -5.82 12.03 -8.63
CA ILE A 142 -5.68 13.17 -7.71
C ILE A 142 -6.93 13.28 -6.83
N ARG A 143 -8.12 13.24 -7.44
CA ARG A 143 -9.39 13.29 -6.72
C ARG A 143 -9.59 12.07 -5.82
N ASP A 144 -9.31 10.85 -6.31
CA ASP A 144 -9.47 9.61 -5.55
C ASP A 144 -8.58 9.62 -4.29
N VAL A 145 -7.32 10.00 -4.40
CA VAL A 145 -6.41 10.10 -3.25
C VAL A 145 -6.89 11.15 -2.25
N LYS A 146 -7.34 12.33 -2.73
CA LYS A 146 -7.91 13.37 -1.88
C LYS A 146 -9.12 12.84 -1.10
N GLU A 147 -10.10 12.28 -1.79
CA GLU A 147 -11.34 11.76 -1.20
C GLU A 147 -11.07 10.64 -0.19
N ILE A 148 -10.11 9.78 -0.47
CA ILE A 148 -9.69 8.73 0.46
C ILE A 148 -9.12 9.34 1.74
N LEU A 149 -8.16 10.26 1.64
CA LEU A 149 -7.53 10.92 2.78
C LEU A 149 -8.57 11.67 3.63
N GLU A 150 -9.44 12.45 2.97
CA GLU A 150 -10.51 13.19 3.64
C GLU A 150 -11.54 12.26 4.31
N SER A 151 -11.81 11.09 3.72
CA SER A 151 -12.73 10.10 4.32
C SER A 151 -12.22 9.51 5.63
N PHE A 152 -10.90 9.56 5.86
CA PHE A 152 -10.27 9.20 7.14
C PHE A 152 -10.11 10.40 8.09
N GLY A 153 -10.60 11.58 7.72
CA GLY A 153 -10.52 12.79 8.53
C GLY A 153 -9.17 13.53 8.40
N ALA A 154 -8.34 13.19 7.44
CA ALA A 154 -7.07 13.87 7.22
C ALA A 154 -7.27 15.18 6.47
N ALA A 155 -6.60 16.25 6.92
CA ALA A 155 -6.51 17.49 6.16
C ALA A 155 -5.58 17.29 4.97
N VAL A 156 -6.00 17.77 3.79
CA VAL A 156 -5.29 17.61 2.53
C VAL A 156 -4.94 18.97 1.96
N SER A 157 -3.70 19.13 1.49
CA SER A 157 -3.24 20.28 0.71
C SER A 157 -2.89 19.80 -0.69
N ILE A 158 -3.35 20.53 -1.69
CA ILE A 158 -3.06 20.27 -3.12
C ILE A 158 -2.33 21.47 -3.68
N VAL A 159 -1.22 21.21 -4.34
CA VAL A 159 -0.40 22.24 -5.02
C VAL A 159 -0.13 21.75 -6.44
N GLU A 160 -0.57 22.54 -7.41
CA GLU A 160 -0.27 22.32 -8.82
C GLU A 160 1.00 23.07 -9.19
N ASN A 161 1.89 22.41 -9.91
CA ASN A 161 3.09 22.99 -10.46
C ASN A 161 3.05 22.86 -11.99
N THR A 162 2.75 23.95 -12.66
CA THR A 162 2.64 24.00 -14.12
C THR A 162 3.98 23.93 -14.82
N SER A 163 5.09 24.22 -14.12
CA SER A 163 6.43 24.19 -14.73
C SER A 163 6.91 22.77 -15.02
N ASP A 164 6.47 21.79 -14.25
CA ASP A 164 6.81 20.35 -14.40
C ASP A 164 5.59 19.46 -14.66
N ASN A 165 4.43 20.07 -14.92
CA ASN A 165 3.16 19.38 -15.15
C ASN A 165 2.80 18.41 -14.02
N SER A 166 3.09 18.75 -12.78
CA SER A 166 2.79 17.90 -11.63
C SER A 166 1.77 18.50 -10.67
N THR A 167 1.02 17.64 -10.02
CA THR A 167 0.15 17.98 -8.89
C THR A 167 0.58 17.19 -7.68
N LYS A 168 0.86 17.92 -6.60
CA LYS A 168 1.28 17.35 -5.34
C LYS A 168 0.16 17.40 -4.32
N ILE A 169 -0.18 16.26 -3.78
CA ILE A 169 -1.13 16.09 -2.68
C ILE A 169 -0.35 15.82 -1.42
N THR A 170 -0.59 16.56 -0.34
CA THR A 170 0.10 16.34 0.94
C THR A 170 -0.88 16.30 2.10
N THR A 171 -0.57 15.48 3.08
CA THR A 171 -1.24 15.49 4.38
C THR A 171 -0.21 15.49 5.51
N SER A 172 -0.48 16.29 6.54
CA SER A 172 0.32 16.34 7.77
C SER A 172 -0.25 15.47 8.89
N SER A 173 -1.17 14.56 8.53
CA SER A 173 -1.73 13.62 9.50
C SER A 173 -0.68 12.62 9.95
N LYS A 174 -0.22 12.73 11.19
CA LYS A 174 0.74 11.78 11.76
C LYS A 174 0.21 10.35 11.79
N VAL A 175 -1.09 10.17 12.03
CA VAL A 175 -1.72 8.85 12.05
C VAL A 175 -1.59 8.18 10.68
N ILE A 176 -1.98 8.88 9.61
CA ILE A 176 -1.88 8.35 8.25
C ILE A 176 -0.42 8.16 7.83
N SER A 177 0.43 9.17 8.08
CA SER A 177 1.85 9.09 7.72
C SER A 177 2.55 7.92 8.41
N SER A 178 2.32 7.75 9.72
CA SER A 178 2.89 6.63 10.47
C SER A 178 2.36 5.29 10.01
N ALA A 179 1.05 5.17 9.74
CA ALA A 179 0.47 3.93 9.24
C ALA A 179 1.06 3.52 7.88
N LEU A 180 1.16 4.47 6.94
CA LEU A 180 1.76 4.22 5.61
C LEU A 180 3.23 3.82 5.74
N PHE A 181 3.99 4.53 6.58
CA PHE A 181 5.39 4.21 6.85
C PHE A 181 5.56 2.79 7.42
N LEU A 182 4.79 2.46 8.46
CA LEU A 182 4.90 1.16 9.15
C LEU A 182 4.49 -0.02 8.26
N LEU A 183 3.49 0.19 7.43
CA LEU A 183 2.95 -0.86 6.58
C LEU A 183 3.68 -1.02 5.25
N CYS A 184 4.31 0.05 4.74
CA CYS A 184 4.91 0.05 3.41
C CYS A 184 6.35 0.58 3.34
N GLY A 185 6.94 1.02 4.46
CA GLY A 185 8.28 1.61 4.45
C GLY A 185 8.30 3.08 4.00
N LYS A 186 9.49 3.68 3.96
CA LYS A 186 9.68 5.14 3.89
C LYS A 186 10.14 5.65 2.53
N HIS A 187 11.20 5.09 2.00
CA HIS A 187 11.85 5.54 0.77
C HIS A 187 11.67 4.53 -0.35
N SER A 188 11.72 4.96 -1.60
CA SER A 188 11.52 4.10 -2.78
C SER A 188 12.33 2.81 -2.73
N GLY A 189 13.60 2.87 -2.37
CA GLY A 189 14.48 1.70 -2.24
C GLY A 189 14.25 0.83 -0.99
N SER A 190 13.41 1.26 -0.06
CA SER A 190 13.10 0.53 1.19
C SER A 190 11.61 0.26 1.38
N LYS A 191 10.79 0.54 0.36
CA LYS A 191 9.37 0.19 0.40
C LYS A 191 9.22 -1.34 0.40
N ILE A 192 8.50 -1.85 1.40
CA ILE A 192 8.21 -3.26 1.58
C ILE A 192 6.83 -3.40 2.20
N LEU A 193 6.06 -4.36 1.75
CA LEU A 193 4.76 -4.66 2.34
C LEU A 193 4.93 -5.40 3.66
N SER A 194 4.27 -4.92 4.69
CA SER A 194 4.19 -5.64 5.97
C SER A 194 3.37 -6.94 5.81
N LYS A 195 3.53 -7.84 6.77
CA LYS A 195 2.82 -9.13 6.77
C LYS A 195 1.30 -8.94 6.76
N GLU A 196 0.80 -7.94 7.45
CA GLU A 196 -0.62 -7.59 7.54
C GLU A 196 -1.20 -7.24 6.17
N ILE A 197 -0.41 -6.58 5.34
CA ILE A 197 -0.83 -6.21 3.99
C ILE A 197 -0.65 -7.37 3.01
N TYR A 198 0.50 -8.06 3.10
CA TYR A 198 0.82 -9.15 2.20
C TYR A 198 -0.15 -10.35 2.33
N LEU A 199 -0.59 -10.67 3.56
CA LEU A 199 -1.52 -11.78 3.85
C LEU A 199 -2.99 -11.34 3.96
N ALA A 200 -3.31 -10.13 3.55
CA ALA A 200 -4.68 -9.62 3.56
C ALA A 200 -5.60 -10.42 2.62
N PRO A 201 -6.91 -10.48 2.89
CA PRO A 201 -7.88 -11.07 1.98
C PRO A 201 -7.79 -10.50 0.56
N LEU A 202 -8.03 -11.34 -0.44
CA LEU A 202 -7.85 -11.03 -1.87
C LEU A 202 -8.58 -9.76 -2.33
N GLN A 203 -9.75 -9.48 -1.77
CA GLN A 203 -10.52 -8.27 -2.09
C GLN A 203 -9.73 -6.99 -1.81
N TYR A 204 -8.97 -6.95 -0.72
CA TYR A 204 -8.13 -5.80 -0.36
C TYR A 204 -6.84 -5.77 -1.20
N GLN A 205 -6.22 -6.93 -1.44
CA GLN A 205 -5.04 -7.02 -2.32
C GLN A 205 -5.34 -6.52 -3.74
N LYS A 206 -6.56 -6.76 -4.27
CA LYS A 206 -6.99 -6.21 -5.55
C LYS A 206 -7.02 -4.68 -5.55
N GLN A 207 -7.45 -4.07 -4.45
CA GLN A 207 -7.46 -2.60 -4.32
C GLN A 207 -6.05 -2.03 -4.22
N LEU A 208 -5.16 -2.70 -3.47
CA LEU A 208 -3.75 -2.32 -3.42
C LEU A 208 -3.13 -2.35 -4.83
N LEU A 209 -3.31 -3.44 -5.56
CA LEU A 209 -2.82 -3.56 -6.94
C LEU A 209 -3.43 -2.51 -7.87
N SER A 210 -4.73 -2.21 -7.71
CA SER A 210 -5.39 -1.13 -8.46
C SER A 210 -4.71 0.23 -8.21
N GLY A 211 -4.35 0.54 -6.96
CA GLY A 211 -3.63 1.77 -6.64
C GLY A 211 -2.23 1.82 -7.25
N VAL A 212 -1.49 0.70 -7.22
CA VAL A 212 -0.15 0.61 -7.86
C VAL A 212 -0.25 0.82 -9.37
N ILE A 213 -1.19 0.13 -10.04
CA ILE A 213 -1.35 0.23 -11.50
C ILE A 213 -1.76 1.65 -11.91
N ARG A 214 -2.59 2.33 -11.13
CA ARG A 214 -3.00 3.71 -11.39
C ARG A 214 -1.86 4.72 -11.22
N GLY A 215 -0.91 4.46 -10.31
CA GLY A 215 0.26 5.31 -10.14
C GLY A 215 1.32 5.04 -11.23
N ASP A 216 1.95 3.88 -11.19
CA ASP A 216 3.11 3.53 -12.05
C ASP A 216 2.77 2.64 -13.24
N GLY A 217 1.53 2.14 -13.32
CA GLY A 217 1.16 1.17 -14.33
C GLY A 217 0.79 1.80 -15.66
N SER A 218 1.21 1.16 -16.77
CA SER A 218 0.59 1.38 -18.06
C SER A 218 -0.12 0.12 -18.52
N THR A 219 -1.41 0.22 -18.83
CA THR A 219 -2.14 -0.86 -19.48
C THR A 219 -2.20 -0.56 -20.97
N VAL A 220 -1.44 -1.28 -21.76
CA VAL A 220 -1.60 -1.28 -23.22
C VAL A 220 -2.73 -2.26 -23.53
N ILE A 221 -3.91 -1.74 -23.83
CA ILE A 221 -4.96 -2.53 -24.49
C ILE A 221 -4.53 -2.65 -25.94
N SER A 222 -3.72 -3.69 -26.24
CA SER A 222 -3.55 -4.08 -27.65
C SER A 222 -4.90 -4.62 -28.12
N GLY A 223 -5.61 -3.85 -28.93
CA GLY A 223 -6.80 -4.32 -29.62
C GLY A 223 -6.42 -5.54 -30.45
N PHE A 224 -7.13 -6.64 -30.23
CA PHE A 224 -7.19 -7.78 -31.12
C PHE A 224 -8.26 -7.55 -32.15
#